data_a49498e63b46d09542ce17842d94eed2
#
_entry.id   a49498e63b46d09542ce17842d94eed2
#
_cell.length_a   1.000
_cell.length_b   1.000
_cell.length_c   1.000
_cell.angle_alpha   90.00
_cell.angle_beta   90.00
_cell.angle_gamma   90.00
#
_symmetry.space_group_name_H-M   'P 1'
#
loop_
_entity.id
_entity.type
_entity.pdbx_description
1 polymer ?
#
loop_
_entity_poly.entity_id
_entity_poly.type
_entity_poly.pdbx_seq_one_letter_code
_entity_poly.pdbx_strand_id
1 'polypeptide(L)'
;MCIRDRARNEFVGTYFEREGQSFVSVDGKTFEDPISVGDPGAKGAQSKDKVVIEMLRFPSRFQSGEAVLTKVLGPRGAPGVDTLSVIHEFGLPDEFPENVQEEARIQAENFDEENLDGRRDLRKETIVTIDPADARDFDDAISLTQSEDGHWHLGVHIADVAHFVPEGSLLDIEAQKRGTSVYLPRRVLPMIPEVISNGLASLQQGKMRYSKTAFIEFSPEGIPLHTELANTAIKVTKRFAYCLLYTSPSPRDATLSRMPSSA
;
A
#
# COMPACT_ATOMS: atom_id res chain seq x y z
N MET A 1 -30.78 12.98 1.82
CA MET A 1 -29.86 12.27 2.71
C MET A 1 -29.82 10.81 2.28
N CYS A 2 -28.70 10.36 1.75
CA CYS A 2 -28.57 9.03 1.16
C CYS A 2 -28.53 7.96 2.26
N ILE A 3 -29.02 6.74 1.99
CA ILE A 3 -29.04 5.62 2.96
C ILE A 3 -27.61 5.29 3.47
N ARG A 4 -26.59 5.57 2.66
CA ARG A 4 -25.17 5.40 3.05
C ARG A 4 -24.74 6.29 4.22
N ASP A 5 -25.28 7.51 4.35
CA ASP A 5 -24.89 8.44 5.41
C ASP A 5 -25.46 8.08 6.79
N ARG A 6 -26.52 7.27 6.84
CA ARG A 6 -27.12 6.80 8.10
C ARG A 6 -26.38 5.62 8.75
N ALA A 7 -25.49 4.96 8.03
CA ALA A 7 -24.69 3.86 8.56
C ALA A 7 -23.39 4.33 9.23
N ARG A 8 -23.01 5.61 9.05
CA ARG A 8 -21.80 6.18 9.62
C ARG A 8 -22.11 6.88 10.94
N ASN A 9 -21.55 6.37 12.03
CA ASN A 9 -21.69 6.95 13.38
C ASN A 9 -20.46 7.74 13.81
N GLU A 10 -19.29 7.51 13.20
CA GLU A 10 -18.05 8.18 13.55
C GLU A 10 -17.77 9.36 12.62
N PHE A 11 -17.33 10.46 13.21
CA PHE A 11 -16.97 11.68 12.50
C PHE A 11 -15.69 12.30 13.08
N VAL A 12 -14.92 12.94 12.22
CA VAL A 12 -13.75 13.74 12.60
C VAL A 12 -14.15 15.21 12.68
N GLY A 13 -13.58 15.93 13.64
CA GLY A 13 -13.83 17.34 13.77
C GLY A 13 -12.80 18.04 14.66
N THR A 14 -13.04 19.31 14.90
CA THR A 14 -12.18 20.15 15.73
C THR A 14 -12.89 20.42 17.06
N TYR A 15 -12.23 20.04 18.16
CA TYR A 15 -12.73 20.22 19.52
C TYR A 15 -12.57 21.67 19.98
N PHE A 16 -13.57 22.17 20.72
CA PHE A 16 -13.49 23.46 21.40
C PHE A 16 -14.43 23.50 22.61
N GLU A 17 -14.12 24.42 23.53
CA GLU A 17 -14.93 24.66 24.72
C GLU A 17 -15.55 26.06 24.69
N ARG A 18 -16.79 26.15 25.13
CA ARG A 18 -17.53 27.41 25.27
C ARG A 18 -18.44 27.35 26.47
N GLU A 19 -18.36 28.34 27.37
CA GLU A 19 -19.24 28.49 28.56
C GLU A 19 -19.27 27.22 29.45
N GLY A 20 -18.13 26.52 29.59
CA GLY A 20 -18.01 25.30 30.40
C GLY A 20 -18.60 24.06 29.76
N GLN A 21 -19.00 24.12 28.51
CA GLN A 21 -19.44 22.97 27.71
C GLN A 21 -18.47 22.71 26.57
N SER A 22 -18.44 21.45 26.12
CA SER A 22 -17.56 20.99 25.05
C SER A 22 -18.31 20.65 23.78
N PHE A 23 -17.71 21.02 22.66
CA PHE A 23 -18.29 20.88 21.33
C PHE A 23 -17.24 20.43 20.33
N VAL A 24 -17.71 19.78 19.26
CA VAL A 24 -16.90 19.46 18.08
C VAL A 24 -17.55 20.04 16.84
N SER A 25 -16.78 20.85 16.12
CA SER A 25 -17.11 21.26 14.75
C SER A 25 -16.66 20.14 13.82
N VAL A 26 -17.61 19.38 13.28
CA VAL A 26 -17.35 18.26 12.38
C VAL A 26 -16.78 18.77 11.06
N ASP A 27 -15.80 18.07 10.50
CA ASP A 27 -15.18 18.44 9.24
C ASP A 27 -16.15 18.23 8.06
N GLY A 28 -15.95 19.03 7.02
CA GLY A 28 -16.83 19.01 5.84
C GLY A 28 -18.13 19.79 6.03
N LYS A 29 -19.18 19.39 5.29
CA LYS A 29 -20.49 20.08 5.27
C LYS A 29 -21.63 19.20 5.79
N THR A 30 -21.29 18.16 6.57
CA THR A 30 -22.28 17.18 7.05
C THR A 30 -23.22 17.79 8.09
N PHE A 31 -22.71 18.64 8.97
CA PHE A 31 -23.49 19.34 9.98
C PHE A 31 -23.18 20.84 9.92
N GLU A 32 -24.21 21.67 10.05
CA GLU A 32 -24.07 23.13 10.11
C GLU A 32 -23.69 23.59 11.52
N ASP A 33 -24.28 22.95 12.54
CA ASP A 33 -24.07 23.29 13.94
C ASP A 33 -23.05 22.34 14.59
N PRO A 34 -22.28 22.84 15.58
CA PRO A 34 -21.39 22.02 16.38
C PRO A 34 -22.15 20.94 17.17
N ILE A 35 -21.51 19.79 17.33
CA ILE A 35 -22.04 18.64 18.08
C ILE A 35 -21.55 18.74 19.52
N SER A 36 -22.47 18.61 20.48
CA SER A 36 -22.12 18.55 21.91
C SER A 36 -21.43 17.21 22.24
N VAL A 37 -20.33 17.28 23.00
CA VAL A 37 -19.54 16.10 23.39
C VAL A 37 -19.26 16.16 24.89
N GLY A 38 -19.92 15.36 25.69
CA GLY A 38 -19.67 15.10 27.09
C GLY A 38 -18.94 16.15 27.92
N ASP A 39 -18.15 15.70 28.89
CA ASP A 39 -17.42 16.58 29.82
C ASP A 39 -16.23 17.29 29.16
N PRO A 40 -15.97 18.57 29.52
CA PRO A 40 -14.80 19.31 29.07
C PRO A 40 -13.49 18.57 29.38
N GLY A 41 -12.55 18.59 28.41
CA GLY A 41 -11.27 17.92 28.57
C GLY A 41 -11.32 16.39 28.57
N ALA A 42 -12.44 15.78 28.18
CA ALA A 42 -12.56 14.33 28.05
C ALA A 42 -11.40 13.76 27.21
N LYS A 43 -10.80 12.67 27.68
CA LYS A 43 -9.60 12.03 27.08
C LYS A 43 -8.40 12.97 26.90
N GLY A 44 -8.31 14.07 27.67
CA GLY A 44 -7.24 15.04 27.58
C GLY A 44 -7.33 15.98 26.37
N ALA A 45 -8.49 16.07 25.71
CA ALA A 45 -8.70 16.96 24.57
C ALA A 45 -8.50 18.41 24.96
N GLN A 46 -7.78 19.14 24.11
CA GLN A 46 -7.56 20.57 24.24
C GLN A 46 -8.23 21.33 23.11
N SER A 47 -8.57 22.61 23.36
CA SER A 47 -9.19 23.43 22.32
C SER A 47 -8.29 23.50 21.07
N LYS A 48 -8.87 23.27 19.91
CA LYS A 48 -8.25 23.14 18.56
C LYS A 48 -7.65 21.77 18.27
N ASP A 49 -7.82 20.77 19.13
CA ASP A 49 -7.44 19.40 18.77
C ASP A 49 -8.37 18.83 17.69
N LYS A 50 -7.80 18.02 16.81
CA LYS A 50 -8.55 17.12 15.97
C LYS A 50 -8.94 15.90 16.78
N VAL A 51 -10.22 15.54 16.70
CA VAL A 51 -10.80 14.46 17.48
C VAL A 51 -11.72 13.60 16.61
N VAL A 52 -11.95 12.37 17.07
CA VAL A 52 -12.96 11.46 16.54
C VAL A 52 -14.11 11.42 17.52
N ILE A 53 -15.32 11.53 17.02
CA ILE A 53 -16.55 11.44 17.81
C ILE A 53 -17.45 10.35 17.26
N GLU A 54 -18.17 9.69 18.14
CA GLU A 54 -19.24 8.74 17.81
C GLU A 54 -20.60 9.34 18.19
N MET A 55 -21.51 9.42 17.23
CA MET A 55 -22.81 10.03 17.42
C MET A 55 -23.71 9.17 18.30
N LEU A 56 -24.18 9.75 19.42
CA LEU A 56 -25.26 9.20 20.24
C LEU A 56 -26.63 9.61 19.68
N ARG A 57 -26.72 10.86 19.22
CA ARG A 57 -27.93 11.42 18.63
C ARG A 57 -27.60 12.39 17.52
N PHE A 58 -28.15 12.17 16.35
CA PHE A 58 -28.01 13.08 15.22
C PHE A 58 -28.81 14.37 15.43
N PRO A 59 -28.28 15.52 14.95
CA PRO A 59 -29.00 16.78 15.02
C PRO A 59 -30.30 16.73 14.20
N SER A 60 -31.32 17.39 14.70
CA SER A 60 -32.60 17.59 14.03
C SER A 60 -33.02 19.06 14.11
N ARG A 61 -34.12 19.44 13.43
CA ARG A 61 -34.65 20.83 13.48
C ARG A 61 -34.95 21.32 14.90
N PHE A 62 -35.15 20.44 15.87
CA PHE A 62 -35.59 20.77 17.21
C PHE A 62 -34.62 20.35 18.33
N GLN A 63 -33.53 19.63 17.96
CA GLN A 63 -32.59 19.11 18.95
C GLN A 63 -31.17 19.17 18.38
N SER A 64 -30.23 19.64 19.19
CA SER A 64 -28.82 19.58 18.95
C SER A 64 -28.29 18.17 18.88
N GLY A 65 -27.26 17.93 18.08
CA GLY A 65 -26.56 16.66 18.03
C GLY A 65 -25.77 16.41 19.32
N GLU A 66 -25.63 15.15 19.67
CA GLU A 66 -24.88 14.70 20.84
C GLU A 66 -23.98 13.52 20.46
N ALA A 67 -22.73 13.53 20.92
CA ALA A 67 -21.75 12.51 20.61
C ALA A 67 -20.82 12.24 21.78
N VAL A 68 -20.10 11.13 21.71
CA VAL A 68 -19.00 10.78 22.61
C VAL A 68 -17.68 11.00 21.89
N LEU A 69 -16.72 11.60 22.58
CA LEU A 69 -15.36 11.72 22.12
C LEU A 69 -14.67 10.36 22.26
N THR A 70 -14.35 9.71 21.12
CA THR A 70 -13.74 8.38 21.12
C THR A 70 -12.22 8.44 21.07
N LYS A 71 -11.64 9.41 20.33
CA LYS A 71 -10.18 9.52 20.17
C LYS A 71 -9.74 10.98 20.01
N VAL A 72 -8.58 11.33 20.58
CA VAL A 72 -7.88 12.58 20.31
C VAL A 72 -6.76 12.30 19.33
N LEU A 73 -6.77 12.96 18.18
CA LEU A 73 -5.76 12.79 17.11
C LEU A 73 -4.56 13.73 17.31
N GLY A 74 -4.78 14.84 18.01
CA GLY A 74 -3.75 15.84 18.32
C GLY A 74 -4.07 17.25 17.80
N PRO A 75 -3.17 18.22 18.05
CA PRO A 75 -3.37 19.60 17.67
C PRO A 75 -3.54 19.78 16.16
N ARG A 76 -4.52 20.57 15.73
CA ARG A 76 -4.74 20.88 14.32
C ARG A 76 -3.48 21.47 13.69
N GLY A 77 -3.04 20.90 12.56
CA GLY A 77 -1.84 21.30 11.83
C GLY A 77 -0.54 20.69 12.37
N ALA A 78 -0.58 19.86 13.41
CA ALA A 78 0.57 19.10 13.83
C ALA A 78 0.90 17.99 12.79
N PRO A 79 2.17 17.64 12.61
CA PRO A 79 2.59 16.62 11.65
C PRO A 79 1.87 15.29 11.87
N GLY A 80 1.25 14.74 10.82
CA GLY A 80 0.54 13.46 10.84
C GLY A 80 -0.92 13.53 11.28
N VAL A 81 -1.38 14.60 11.93
CA VAL A 81 -2.77 14.73 12.40
C VAL A 81 -3.75 14.77 11.23
N ASP A 82 -3.40 15.45 10.14
CA ASP A 82 -4.24 15.51 8.95
C ASP A 82 -4.38 14.12 8.30
N THR A 83 -3.30 13.33 8.27
CA THR A 83 -3.33 11.95 7.76
C THR A 83 -4.23 11.06 8.63
N LEU A 84 -4.12 11.16 9.97
CA LEU A 84 -5.00 10.44 10.90
C LEU A 84 -6.46 10.88 10.73
N SER A 85 -6.71 12.16 10.52
CA SER A 85 -8.05 12.68 10.27
C SER A 85 -8.67 12.06 9.01
N VAL A 86 -7.93 11.96 7.92
CA VAL A 86 -8.37 11.30 6.68
C VAL A 86 -8.67 9.82 6.93
N ILE A 87 -7.80 9.10 7.64
CA ILE A 87 -7.99 7.67 7.94
C ILE A 87 -9.33 7.46 8.66
N HIS A 88 -9.61 8.24 9.70
CA HIS A 88 -10.85 8.13 10.45
C HIS A 88 -12.05 8.69 9.68
N GLU A 89 -11.89 9.79 8.93
CA GLU A 89 -12.95 10.37 8.13
C GLU A 89 -13.48 9.39 7.07
N PHE A 90 -12.60 8.63 6.44
CA PHE A 90 -12.98 7.65 5.41
C PHE A 90 -13.17 6.23 5.96
N GLY A 91 -13.02 6.02 7.28
CA GLY A 91 -13.14 4.70 7.91
C GLY A 91 -12.14 3.70 7.36
N LEU A 92 -10.93 4.16 7.02
CA LEU A 92 -9.89 3.29 6.48
C LEU A 92 -9.36 2.35 7.58
N PRO A 93 -9.17 1.05 7.27
CA PRO A 93 -8.67 0.09 8.24
C PRO A 93 -7.18 0.34 8.54
N ASP A 94 -6.90 0.88 9.71
CA ASP A 94 -5.57 1.30 10.14
C ASP A 94 -4.70 0.15 10.64
N GLU A 95 -5.30 -0.76 11.39
CA GLU A 95 -4.63 -1.90 12.01
C GLU A 95 -5.19 -3.23 11.51
N PHE A 96 -4.35 -4.26 11.51
CA PHE A 96 -4.80 -5.62 11.24
C PHE A 96 -5.26 -6.29 12.54
N PRO A 97 -6.34 -7.09 12.52
CA PRO A 97 -6.69 -7.96 13.62
C PRO A 97 -5.53 -8.87 14.04
N GLU A 98 -5.40 -9.16 15.34
CA GLU A 98 -4.27 -9.94 15.88
C GLU A 98 -4.19 -11.35 15.28
N ASN A 99 -5.32 -12.00 15.06
CA ASN A 99 -5.38 -13.32 14.41
C ASN A 99 -4.90 -13.31 12.95
N VAL A 100 -5.11 -12.21 12.22
CA VAL A 100 -4.58 -12.02 10.85
C VAL A 100 -3.07 -11.80 10.89
N GLN A 101 -2.57 -11.03 11.86
CA GLN A 101 -1.14 -10.83 12.04
C GLN A 101 -0.42 -12.13 12.44
N GLU A 102 -1.05 -12.94 13.28
CA GLU A 102 -0.51 -14.23 13.70
C GLU A 102 -0.42 -15.21 12.53
N GLU A 103 -1.47 -15.29 11.70
CA GLU A 103 -1.42 -16.12 10.49
C GLU A 103 -0.30 -15.68 9.55
N ALA A 104 -0.10 -14.35 9.39
CA ALA A 104 1.00 -13.82 8.60
C ALA A 104 2.39 -14.20 9.16
N ARG A 105 2.56 -14.24 10.49
CA ARG A 105 3.80 -14.71 11.13
C ARG A 105 4.04 -16.18 10.90
N ILE A 106 3.00 -17.02 11.02
CA ILE A 106 3.08 -18.46 10.75
C ILE A 106 3.53 -18.72 9.29
N GLN A 107 3.01 -17.96 8.33
CA GLN A 107 3.47 -18.03 6.94
C GLN A 107 4.97 -17.70 6.82
N ALA A 108 5.43 -16.68 7.57
CA ALA A 108 6.83 -16.27 7.54
C ALA A 108 7.76 -17.32 8.17
N GLU A 109 7.34 -17.95 9.26
CA GLU A 109 8.13 -18.99 9.95
C GLU A 109 8.23 -20.29 9.14
N ASN A 110 7.20 -20.60 8.35
CA ASN A 110 7.16 -21.80 7.53
C ASN A 110 7.84 -21.65 6.17
N PHE A 111 8.19 -20.42 5.75
CA PHE A 111 8.82 -20.20 4.46
C PHE A 111 10.31 -20.56 4.49
N ASP A 112 10.70 -21.51 3.65
CA ASP A 112 12.08 -21.94 3.46
C ASP A 112 12.62 -21.43 2.10
N GLU A 113 13.60 -20.53 2.13
CA GLU A 113 14.25 -19.98 0.93
C GLU A 113 15.03 -21.00 0.11
N GLU A 114 15.28 -22.20 0.61
CA GLU A 114 15.93 -23.28 -0.14
C GLU A 114 14.91 -24.23 -0.82
N ASN A 115 13.66 -24.21 -0.38
CA ASN A 115 12.60 -25.03 -0.97
C ASN A 115 12.06 -24.37 -2.24
N LEU A 116 12.10 -25.08 -3.36
CA LEU A 116 11.56 -24.58 -4.63
C LEU A 116 10.05 -24.87 -4.82
N ASP A 117 9.46 -25.71 -3.98
CA ASP A 117 8.04 -26.07 -4.05
C ASP A 117 7.59 -26.49 -5.49
N GLY A 118 8.42 -27.27 -6.19
CA GLY A 118 8.18 -27.71 -7.56
C GLY A 118 8.23 -26.63 -8.63
N ARG A 119 8.69 -25.43 -8.30
CA ARG A 119 8.81 -24.28 -9.20
C ARG A 119 10.02 -24.39 -10.10
N ARG A 120 9.96 -23.77 -11.29
CA ARG A 120 11.13 -23.62 -12.17
C ARG A 120 12.17 -22.74 -11.48
N ASP A 121 13.40 -23.23 -11.35
CA ASP A 121 14.50 -22.51 -10.71
C ASP A 121 15.14 -21.49 -11.66
N LEU A 122 15.00 -20.22 -11.37
CA LEU A 122 15.58 -19.09 -12.09
C LEU A 122 16.57 -18.29 -11.23
N ARG A 123 17.03 -18.83 -10.11
CA ARG A 123 17.91 -18.13 -9.17
C ARG A 123 19.28 -17.75 -9.75
N LYS A 124 19.65 -18.33 -10.89
CA LYS A 124 20.90 -18.06 -11.61
C LYS A 124 20.75 -17.04 -12.73
N GLU A 125 19.51 -16.70 -13.08
CA GLU A 125 19.23 -15.72 -14.16
C GLU A 125 19.53 -14.29 -13.69
N THR A 126 19.85 -13.42 -14.65
CA THR A 126 19.99 -12.00 -14.38
C THR A 126 18.61 -11.35 -14.33
N ILE A 127 18.12 -11.10 -13.12
CA ILE A 127 16.81 -10.55 -12.85
C ILE A 127 16.97 -9.22 -12.13
N VAL A 128 16.20 -8.21 -12.54
CA VAL A 128 16.27 -6.87 -11.96
C VAL A 128 14.88 -6.34 -11.59
N THR A 129 14.83 -5.52 -10.53
CA THR A 129 13.67 -4.69 -10.21
C THR A 129 13.98 -3.22 -10.48
N ILE A 130 12.96 -2.42 -10.83
CA ILE A 130 13.07 -0.99 -11.15
C ILE A 130 11.92 -0.26 -10.48
N ASP A 131 12.19 0.41 -9.35
CA ASP A 131 11.19 0.95 -8.45
C ASP A 131 11.58 2.34 -7.93
N PRO A 132 10.67 3.08 -7.25
CA PRO A 132 11.04 4.25 -6.46
C PRO A 132 12.10 3.91 -5.41
N ALA A 133 12.94 4.88 -5.04
CA ALA A 133 14.05 4.65 -4.10
C ALA A 133 13.57 4.19 -2.71
N ASP A 134 12.40 4.62 -2.29
CA ASP A 134 11.76 4.33 -1.00
C ASP A 134 10.79 3.14 -1.02
N ALA A 135 10.57 2.49 -2.18
CA ALA A 135 9.75 1.28 -2.28
C ALA A 135 10.31 0.12 -1.43
N ARG A 136 9.40 -0.67 -0.86
CA ARG A 136 9.70 -1.88 -0.06
C ARG A 136 8.94 -3.11 -0.55
N ASP A 137 7.84 -2.91 -1.21
CA ASP A 137 6.94 -3.87 -1.84
C ASP A 137 7.30 -4.01 -3.32
N PHE A 138 8.30 -4.86 -3.62
CA PHE A 138 8.72 -5.11 -5.00
C PHE A 138 7.82 -6.19 -5.59
N ASP A 139 6.82 -5.79 -6.34
CA ASP A 139 5.81 -6.69 -6.88
C ASP A 139 6.23 -7.31 -8.22
N ASP A 140 7.07 -6.63 -8.99
CA ASP A 140 7.51 -7.07 -10.30
C ASP A 140 9.03 -7.00 -10.48
N ALA A 141 9.52 -7.91 -11.30
CA ALA A 141 10.91 -7.97 -11.74
C ALA A 141 10.96 -8.42 -13.21
N ILE A 142 12.03 -8.12 -13.88
CA ILE A 142 12.24 -8.49 -15.28
C ILE A 142 13.59 -9.19 -15.49
N SER A 143 13.63 -10.07 -16.48
CA SER A 143 14.84 -10.61 -17.09
C SER A 143 14.77 -10.44 -18.61
N LEU A 144 15.89 -10.20 -19.24
CA LEU A 144 15.97 -10.08 -20.69
C LEU A 144 17.25 -10.74 -21.19
N THR A 145 17.11 -11.66 -22.14
CA THR A 145 18.22 -12.29 -22.84
C THR A 145 17.98 -12.27 -24.34
N GLN A 146 19.06 -12.37 -25.11
CA GLN A 146 19.00 -12.50 -26.56
C GLN A 146 19.64 -13.83 -26.96
N SER A 147 18.97 -14.61 -27.78
CA SER A 147 19.50 -15.85 -28.34
C SER A 147 20.42 -15.59 -29.53
N GLU A 148 21.17 -16.60 -29.97
CA GLU A 148 22.15 -16.47 -31.09
C GLU A 148 21.48 -16.13 -32.43
N ASP A 149 20.21 -16.51 -32.62
CA ASP A 149 19.39 -16.16 -33.79
C ASP A 149 18.78 -14.76 -33.72
N GLY A 150 19.08 -14.00 -32.65
CA GLY A 150 18.66 -12.61 -32.46
C GLY A 150 17.29 -12.43 -31.81
N HIS A 151 16.58 -13.50 -31.44
CA HIS A 151 15.32 -13.41 -30.72
C HIS A 151 15.52 -12.91 -29.27
N TRP A 152 14.57 -12.14 -28.78
CA TRP A 152 14.57 -11.64 -27.39
C TRP A 152 13.66 -12.49 -26.52
N HIS A 153 14.17 -12.87 -25.36
CA HIS A 153 13.42 -13.59 -24.34
C HIS A 153 13.24 -12.69 -23.11
N LEU A 154 12.03 -12.17 -22.95
CA LEU A 154 11.64 -11.33 -21.81
C LEU A 154 10.98 -12.22 -20.77
N GLY A 155 11.48 -12.22 -19.54
CA GLY A 155 10.80 -12.73 -18.37
C GLY A 155 10.16 -11.58 -17.59
N VAL A 156 8.84 -11.67 -17.34
CA VAL A 156 8.12 -10.77 -16.44
C VAL A 156 7.74 -11.59 -15.23
N HIS A 157 8.34 -11.27 -14.08
CA HIS A 157 8.20 -12.01 -12.83
C HIS A 157 7.34 -11.22 -11.87
N ILE A 158 6.16 -11.72 -11.50
CA ILE A 158 5.26 -11.10 -10.53
C ILE A 158 5.31 -11.90 -9.22
N ALA A 159 5.43 -11.21 -8.10
CA ALA A 159 5.42 -11.80 -6.77
C ALA A 159 4.22 -12.75 -6.59
N ASP A 160 4.45 -14.00 -6.17
CA ASP A 160 3.39 -14.98 -5.97
C ASP A 160 2.74 -14.82 -4.59
N VAL A 161 2.01 -13.71 -4.42
CA VAL A 161 1.30 -13.37 -3.18
C VAL A 161 0.28 -14.44 -2.82
N ALA A 162 -0.37 -15.06 -3.80
CA ALA A 162 -1.38 -16.10 -3.60
C ALA A 162 -0.84 -17.35 -2.90
N HIS A 163 0.47 -17.62 -2.98
CA HIS A 163 1.10 -18.69 -2.23
C HIS A 163 1.02 -18.47 -0.70
N PHE A 164 1.17 -17.21 -0.28
CA PHE A 164 1.19 -16.82 1.13
C PHE A 164 -0.20 -16.41 1.67
N VAL A 165 -1.15 -16.17 0.77
CA VAL A 165 -2.53 -15.79 1.09
C VAL A 165 -3.49 -16.81 0.45
N PRO A 166 -3.64 -18.01 1.05
CA PRO A 166 -4.53 -19.04 0.54
C PRO A 166 -6.00 -18.58 0.54
N GLU A 167 -6.76 -18.99 -0.46
CA GLU A 167 -8.19 -18.71 -0.57
C GLU A 167 -8.95 -19.15 0.69
N GLY A 168 -9.79 -18.26 1.25
CA GLY A 168 -10.59 -18.51 2.45
C GLY A 168 -9.82 -18.40 3.76
N SER A 169 -8.52 -18.10 3.76
CA SER A 169 -7.74 -17.83 4.96
C SER A 169 -8.14 -16.51 5.63
N LEU A 170 -7.71 -16.28 6.88
CA LEU A 170 -7.97 -15.00 7.56
C LEU A 170 -7.30 -13.83 6.82
N LEU A 171 -6.13 -14.08 6.23
CA LEU A 171 -5.41 -13.13 5.37
C LEU A 171 -6.23 -12.77 4.13
N ASP A 172 -6.81 -13.75 3.44
CA ASP A 172 -7.63 -13.53 2.25
C ASP A 172 -8.92 -12.78 2.60
N ILE A 173 -9.62 -13.18 3.65
CA ILE A 173 -10.86 -12.52 4.11
C ILE A 173 -10.58 -11.05 4.47
N GLU A 174 -9.49 -10.76 5.17
CA GLU A 174 -9.13 -9.39 5.53
C GLU A 174 -8.69 -8.59 4.29
N ALA A 175 -7.95 -9.20 3.36
CA ALA A 175 -7.55 -8.57 2.11
C ALA A 175 -8.77 -8.21 1.24
N GLN A 176 -9.76 -9.11 1.12
CA GLN A 176 -11.03 -8.84 0.43
C GLN A 176 -11.80 -7.69 1.08
N LYS A 177 -11.85 -7.62 2.41
CA LYS A 177 -12.49 -6.54 3.15
C LYS A 177 -11.82 -5.20 2.92
N ARG A 178 -10.49 -5.14 2.85
CA ARG A 178 -9.72 -3.93 2.55
C ARG A 178 -9.81 -3.53 1.08
N GLY A 179 -9.79 -4.49 0.18
CA GLY A 179 -9.95 -4.34 -1.27
C GLY A 179 -8.74 -3.76 -2.00
N THR A 180 -7.91 -2.96 -1.35
CA THR A 180 -6.69 -2.35 -1.91
C THR A 180 -5.77 -1.85 -0.81
N SER A 181 -4.50 -1.63 -1.13
CA SER A 181 -3.60 -0.80 -0.31
C SER A 181 -3.90 0.68 -0.53
N VAL A 182 -3.83 1.49 0.51
CA VAL A 182 -4.05 2.94 0.43
C VAL A 182 -2.75 3.67 0.74
N TYR A 183 -2.27 4.44 -0.24
CA TYR A 183 -1.03 5.22 -0.13
C TYR A 183 -1.37 6.66 0.27
N LEU A 184 -1.04 7.01 1.52
CA LEU A 184 -1.17 8.36 2.06
C LEU A 184 0.22 9.03 2.14
N PRO A 185 0.31 10.36 2.21
CA PRO A 185 1.58 11.03 2.44
C PRO A 185 2.27 10.47 3.69
N ARG A 186 3.46 9.88 3.52
CA ARG A 186 4.30 9.29 4.59
C ARG A 186 3.71 8.07 5.32
N ARG A 187 2.61 7.49 4.85
CA ARG A 187 2.00 6.30 5.45
C ARG A 187 1.30 5.46 4.39
N VAL A 188 1.50 4.16 4.47
CA VAL A 188 0.76 3.18 3.67
C VAL A 188 -0.15 2.39 4.60
N LEU A 189 -1.40 2.17 4.20
CA LEU A 189 -2.31 1.22 4.81
C LEU A 189 -2.37 0.01 3.89
N PRO A 190 -1.60 -1.04 4.14
CA PRO A 190 -1.48 -2.14 3.21
C PRO A 190 -2.71 -3.04 3.21
N MET A 191 -3.00 -3.67 2.06
CA MET A 191 -4.10 -4.63 1.91
C MET A 191 -3.82 -5.93 2.67
N ILE A 192 -2.56 -6.34 2.75
CA ILE A 192 -2.07 -7.51 3.49
C ILE A 192 -0.96 -7.11 4.46
N PRO A 193 -0.73 -7.85 5.58
CA PRO A 193 0.31 -7.51 6.55
C PRO A 193 1.70 -7.34 5.92
N GLU A 194 2.46 -6.35 6.39
CA GLU A 194 3.78 -6.00 5.85
C GLU A 194 4.80 -7.15 5.90
N VAL A 195 4.66 -8.08 6.83
CA VAL A 195 5.53 -9.28 6.89
C VAL A 195 5.39 -10.11 5.61
N ILE A 196 4.25 -10.08 4.95
CA ILE A 196 4.03 -10.71 3.65
C ILE A 196 4.38 -9.75 2.52
N SER A 197 3.74 -8.57 2.44
CA SER A 197 3.91 -7.65 1.30
C SER A 197 5.32 -7.10 1.16
N ASN A 198 5.94 -6.68 2.27
CA ASN A 198 7.30 -6.13 2.26
C ASN A 198 8.38 -7.19 2.55
N GLY A 199 7.96 -8.38 3.02
CA GLY A 199 8.83 -9.47 3.44
C GLY A 199 8.87 -10.65 2.48
N LEU A 200 7.92 -11.58 2.63
CA LEU A 200 7.91 -12.87 1.95
C LEU A 200 7.65 -12.79 0.46
N ALA A 201 6.67 -11.98 0.07
CA ALA A 201 6.29 -11.84 -1.33
C ALA A 201 7.19 -10.85 -2.07
N SER A 202 7.69 -9.81 -1.40
CA SER A 202 8.52 -8.77 -2.02
C SER A 202 9.78 -9.35 -2.69
N LEU A 203 9.99 -9.05 -3.97
CA LEU A 203 11.10 -9.53 -4.80
C LEU A 203 12.41 -8.81 -4.45
N GLN A 204 12.87 -9.00 -3.22
CA GLN A 204 14.05 -8.33 -2.66
C GLN A 204 15.35 -8.81 -3.30
N GLN A 205 16.28 -7.89 -3.55
CA GLN A 205 17.61 -8.21 -4.07
C GLN A 205 18.33 -9.23 -3.18
N GLY A 206 18.86 -10.28 -3.79
CA GLY A 206 19.70 -11.28 -3.13
C GLY A 206 18.93 -12.36 -2.37
N LYS A 207 17.59 -12.27 -2.28
CA LYS A 207 16.73 -13.28 -1.61
C LYS A 207 15.99 -14.12 -2.63
N MET A 208 15.80 -15.42 -2.32
CA MET A 208 14.93 -16.28 -3.11
C MET A 208 13.48 -15.93 -2.84
N ARG A 209 12.70 -15.76 -3.89
CA ARG A 209 11.27 -15.45 -3.81
C ARG A 209 10.48 -16.25 -4.84
N TYR A 210 9.25 -16.58 -4.47
CA TYR A 210 8.31 -17.21 -5.39
C TYR A 210 7.66 -16.17 -6.29
N SER A 211 7.58 -16.51 -7.57
CA SER A 211 6.94 -15.65 -8.57
C SER A 211 6.13 -16.44 -9.58
N LYS A 212 5.19 -15.78 -10.21
CA LYS A 212 4.52 -16.21 -11.43
C LYS A 212 5.15 -15.47 -12.58
N THR A 213 5.71 -16.21 -13.52
CA THR A 213 6.50 -15.65 -14.61
C THR A 213 5.79 -15.84 -15.94
N ALA A 214 5.68 -14.75 -16.69
CA ALA A 214 5.39 -14.77 -18.12
C ALA A 214 6.72 -14.71 -18.89
N PHE A 215 7.04 -15.76 -19.64
CA PHE A 215 8.13 -15.76 -20.61
C PHE A 215 7.57 -15.37 -21.96
N ILE A 216 8.08 -14.30 -22.55
CA ILE A 216 7.63 -13.77 -23.83
C ILE A 216 8.81 -13.77 -24.79
N GLU A 217 8.66 -14.48 -25.88
CA GLU A 217 9.62 -14.49 -26.98
C GLU A 217 9.23 -13.46 -28.02
N PHE A 218 10.21 -12.66 -28.47
CA PHE A 218 10.05 -11.68 -29.53
C PHE A 218 11.01 -12.01 -30.69
N SER A 219 10.57 -11.70 -31.90
CA SER A 219 11.47 -11.69 -33.05
C SER A 219 12.59 -10.64 -32.90
N PRO A 220 13.65 -10.66 -33.74
CA PRO A 220 14.65 -9.60 -33.74
C PRO A 220 14.07 -8.19 -33.94
N GLU A 221 12.93 -8.07 -34.63
CA GLU A 221 12.22 -6.82 -34.89
C GLU A 221 11.29 -6.40 -33.72
N GLY A 222 11.19 -7.22 -32.66
CA GLY A 222 10.36 -6.94 -31.47
C GLY A 222 8.91 -7.36 -31.60
N ILE A 223 8.59 -8.28 -32.51
CA ILE A 223 7.23 -8.84 -32.66
C ILE A 223 7.08 -10.01 -31.68
N PRO A 224 6.05 -10.05 -30.80
CA PRO A 224 5.82 -11.17 -29.90
C PRO A 224 5.43 -12.42 -30.68
N LEU A 225 6.10 -13.54 -30.42
CA LEU A 225 5.96 -14.82 -31.11
C LEU A 225 5.28 -15.86 -30.23
N HIS A 226 5.71 -15.97 -28.98
CA HIS A 226 5.25 -17.00 -28.04
C HIS A 226 5.21 -16.47 -26.62
N THR A 227 4.29 -17.00 -25.81
CA THR A 227 4.20 -16.70 -24.37
C THR A 227 3.93 -17.98 -23.58
N GLU A 228 4.74 -18.20 -22.55
CA GLU A 228 4.59 -19.30 -21.59
C GLU A 228 4.39 -18.71 -20.18
N LEU A 229 3.49 -19.30 -19.39
CA LEU A 229 3.30 -18.95 -17.97
C LEU A 229 3.80 -20.09 -17.10
N ALA A 230 4.57 -19.76 -16.05
CA ALA A 230 5.06 -20.77 -15.11
C ALA A 230 5.15 -20.21 -13.69
N ASN A 231 5.02 -21.11 -12.71
CA ASN A 231 5.41 -20.83 -11.33
C ASN A 231 6.95 -20.95 -11.24
N THR A 232 7.60 -19.94 -10.69
CA THR A 232 9.06 -19.86 -10.67
C THR A 232 9.58 -19.50 -9.28
N ALA A 233 10.84 -19.83 -9.02
CA ALA A 233 11.61 -19.36 -7.90
C ALA A 233 12.76 -18.50 -8.45
N ILE A 234 12.77 -17.23 -8.08
CA ILE A 234 13.72 -16.24 -8.59
C ILE A 234 14.62 -15.69 -7.48
N LYS A 235 15.74 -15.09 -7.89
CA LYS A 235 16.60 -14.31 -7.02
C LYS A 235 17.01 -13.03 -7.74
N VAL A 236 16.48 -11.89 -7.30
CA VAL A 236 16.81 -10.61 -7.93
C VAL A 236 18.29 -10.31 -7.79
N THR A 237 18.97 -10.15 -8.93
CA THR A 237 20.41 -9.87 -9.02
C THR A 237 20.71 -8.44 -8.62
N LYS A 238 19.90 -7.50 -9.12
CA LYS A 238 20.10 -6.06 -8.90
C LYS A 238 18.79 -5.31 -8.80
N ARG A 239 18.69 -4.46 -7.78
CA ARG A 239 17.64 -3.45 -7.66
C ARG A 239 18.13 -2.14 -8.29
N PHE A 240 17.31 -1.54 -9.14
CA PHE A 240 17.48 -0.20 -9.65
C PHE A 240 16.42 0.75 -9.10
N ALA A 241 16.81 1.99 -8.84
CA ALA A 241 15.85 3.06 -8.61
C ALA A 241 15.67 3.85 -9.92
N TYR A 242 14.46 4.34 -10.18
CA TYR A 242 14.19 5.12 -11.40
C TYR A 242 15.20 6.27 -11.61
N CYS A 243 15.53 7.00 -10.55
CA CYS A 243 16.49 8.11 -10.62
C CYS A 243 17.88 7.67 -11.12
N LEU A 244 18.35 6.48 -10.73
CA LEU A 244 19.64 5.95 -11.17
C LEU A 244 19.58 5.48 -12.62
N LEU A 245 18.46 4.91 -13.05
CA LEU A 245 18.28 4.43 -14.41
C LEU A 245 18.26 5.59 -15.40
N TYR A 246 17.56 6.69 -15.06
CA TYR A 246 17.51 7.90 -15.90
C TYR A 246 18.82 8.67 -15.98
N THR A 247 19.70 8.52 -14.99
CA THR A 247 21.02 9.20 -14.99
C THR A 247 22.14 8.33 -15.55
N SER A 248 21.90 7.04 -15.80
CA SER A 248 22.88 6.15 -16.39
C SER A 248 22.96 6.42 -17.91
N PRO A 249 24.17 6.61 -18.48
CA PRO A 249 24.32 6.84 -19.92
C PRO A 249 23.81 5.65 -20.71
N SER A 250 22.84 5.88 -21.59
CA SER A 250 22.33 4.85 -22.48
C SER A 250 23.23 4.74 -23.76
N PRO A 251 23.20 3.61 -24.48
CA PRO A 251 23.87 3.50 -25.76
C PRO A 251 23.46 4.58 -26.80
N ARG A 252 22.22 5.14 -26.64
CA ARG A 252 21.75 6.25 -27.49
C ARG A 252 22.42 7.57 -27.12
N ASP A 253 22.77 7.81 -25.87
CA ASP A 253 23.48 9.02 -25.45
C ASP A 253 24.91 9.05 -26.02
N ALA A 254 25.55 7.88 -26.09
CA ALA A 254 26.87 7.74 -26.70
C ALA A 254 26.88 8.02 -28.24
N THR A 255 25.75 7.81 -28.93
CA THR A 255 25.60 8.15 -30.35
C THR A 255 25.32 9.63 -30.58
N LEU A 256 24.59 10.29 -29.69
CA LEU A 256 24.31 11.72 -29.73
C LEU A 256 25.57 12.57 -29.46
N SER A 257 26.47 12.10 -28.58
CA SER A 257 27.76 12.78 -28.29
C SER A 257 28.79 12.69 -29.42
N ARG A 258 28.54 11.88 -30.46
CA ARG A 258 29.41 11.72 -31.65
C ARG A 258 28.92 12.47 -32.86
N MET A 259 27.83 13.24 -32.78
CA MET A 259 27.47 14.15 -33.87
C MET A 259 28.43 15.34 -33.85
N PRO A 260 29.23 15.59 -34.92
CA PRO A 260 30.05 16.79 -34.99
C PRO A 260 29.11 17.99 -34.95
N SER A 261 29.42 18.96 -34.09
CA SER A 261 28.81 20.28 -34.16
C SER A 261 29.15 20.82 -35.56
N SER A 262 28.19 20.75 -36.47
CA SER A 262 28.29 21.46 -37.74
C SER A 262 28.35 22.96 -37.43
N ALA A 263 29.45 23.55 -37.82
CA ALA A 263 29.73 24.98 -37.85
C ALA A 263 28.67 25.77 -38.62
#